data_45dbab1184cd6c616e2b0b6f00965733
#
_entry.id   45dbab1184cd6c616e2b0b6f00965733
#
_cell.length_a   1.000
_cell.length_b   1.000
_cell.length_c   1.000
_cell.angle_alpha   90.00
_cell.angle_beta   90.00
_cell.angle_gamma   90.00
#
_symmetry.space_group_name_H-M   'P 1'
#
loop_
_entity.id
_entity.type
_entity.pdbx_description
1 polymer ?
#
loop_
_entity_poly.entity_id
_entity_poly.type
_entity_poly.pdbx_seq_one_letter_code
_entity_poly.pdbx_strand_id
1 'polypeptide(L)'
;MSVNYALDMPSSYDKAMTSQTAARAALRALHRAPETQVLGALLPAARLDGASRDRVQARALGLIADLRAAQGSGWVNRFLQQYRLNTQEGIALLSLAEAFLRVPDADTADLLIRDKIGGADWGAHTGQSDSLLVNSATWGLVLTRAVVGDAGGAKDSSKRASVLKNLIARSGEPFVRQAVGAAMRMMGQIFVMGRTIDEALARADDSENRGFTASFDMLGEAARTYADGARYYDSYVAAIAATGKHSNRIGHSISVKLSALHPRYETAHAAKCVPELTEMVVALAKQAAGLGIGLTVDAEETERLDMSLDIIGAAARAPDLAGWDGFGMAAQAYGKRAGAVIDWAQALGADTKRKLTVRLVKGAYWDSEIKRTQVEGLPDYPLFTRKSATDVSYLACAKKMLASPNLYPAFATHNALTVATLAEWAGDRRDFEFQRLHGMGEGLYERMVREQGYHCRSYAPVGGHRDLLAYLVRRLLENGANSSFVHQLADANVSDADLLADPAMKILSVGVTPHPSIPLPADLYGAERVNSAGLDLADAQQLEAIVHAMTKVPSVKLPPASTPAAVAKAIGVAHAAFPAWDATPVAARAAALERLADLMEAQRDELMALCV
;
A
#
# COMPACT_ATOMS: atom_id res chain seq x y z
N MET A 1 -24.60 13.13 -30.48
CA MET A 1 -23.73 14.26 -30.11
C MET A 1 -22.30 13.74 -30.16
N SER A 2 -21.56 14.13 -31.21
CA SER A 2 -20.16 13.78 -31.37
C SER A 2 -19.34 14.65 -30.42
N VAL A 3 -18.78 14.06 -29.38
CA VAL A 3 -17.83 14.73 -28.50
C VAL A 3 -16.48 14.70 -29.21
N ASN A 4 -16.09 15.81 -29.82
CA ASN A 4 -14.73 16.01 -30.31
C ASN A 4 -13.80 16.20 -29.11
N TYR A 5 -13.02 15.18 -28.75
CA TYR A 5 -11.88 15.33 -27.90
C TYR A 5 -10.70 15.90 -28.71
N ALA A 6 -10.70 17.20 -28.93
CA ALA A 6 -9.51 17.90 -29.34
C ALA A 6 -8.68 18.18 -28.08
N LEU A 7 -7.54 17.50 -27.95
CA LEU A 7 -6.51 17.79 -26.95
C LEU A 7 -5.83 19.13 -27.31
N ASP A 8 -6.42 20.25 -26.90
CA ASP A 8 -5.72 21.53 -26.85
C ASP A 8 -4.90 21.58 -25.54
N MET A 9 -3.67 21.09 -25.60
CA MET A 9 -2.68 21.30 -24.55
C MET A 9 -2.10 22.71 -24.68
N PRO A 10 -1.99 23.50 -23.58
CA PRO A 10 -1.39 24.83 -23.66
C PRO A 10 0.10 24.75 -24.06
N SER A 11 0.53 25.56 -24.99
CA SER A 11 1.87 25.59 -25.59
C SER A 11 3.03 25.92 -24.66
N SER A 12 2.78 26.25 -23.39
CA SER A 12 3.80 26.42 -22.35
C SER A 12 4.28 25.12 -21.73
N TYR A 13 3.56 24.01 -21.96
CA TYR A 13 3.92 22.66 -21.49
C TYR A 13 5.06 22.04 -22.31
N ASP A 14 5.25 22.45 -23.56
CA ASP A 14 6.11 21.75 -24.51
C ASP A 14 7.62 21.96 -24.31
N LYS A 15 8.09 23.01 -23.65
CA LYS A 15 9.51 23.34 -23.57
C LYS A 15 10.26 22.79 -22.35
N ALA A 16 9.57 22.45 -21.25
CA ALA A 16 10.18 21.81 -20.06
C ALA A 16 10.25 20.27 -20.17
N MET A 17 9.65 19.70 -21.20
CA MET A 17 9.45 18.26 -21.36
C MET A 17 10.65 17.46 -21.93
N THR A 18 11.67 18.05 -22.53
CA THR A 18 12.64 17.27 -23.32
C THR A 18 13.61 16.40 -22.50
N SER A 19 14.14 16.85 -21.36
CA SER A 19 14.97 15.99 -20.51
C SER A 19 14.12 15.03 -19.66
N GLN A 20 12.93 15.48 -19.25
CA GLN A 20 11.98 14.65 -18.56
C GLN A 20 11.28 13.64 -19.45
N THR A 21 11.11 13.91 -20.73
CA THR A 21 10.53 12.97 -21.69
C THR A 21 11.38 11.71 -21.81
N ALA A 22 12.72 11.84 -21.85
CA ALA A 22 13.62 10.70 -21.88
C ALA A 22 13.58 9.90 -20.55
N ALA A 23 13.60 10.60 -19.41
CA ALA A 23 13.49 9.95 -18.09
C ALA A 23 12.14 9.24 -17.91
N ARG A 24 11.06 9.82 -18.41
CA ARG A 24 9.70 9.22 -18.39
C ARG A 24 9.60 8.02 -19.32
N ALA A 25 10.20 8.07 -20.52
CA ALA A 25 10.26 6.92 -21.42
C ALA A 25 11.04 5.76 -20.82
N ALA A 26 12.20 6.03 -20.22
CA ALA A 26 12.99 5.02 -19.50
C ALA A 26 12.21 4.39 -18.33
N LEU A 27 11.48 5.21 -17.57
CA LEU A 27 10.63 4.76 -16.48
C LEU A 27 9.49 3.85 -16.99
N ARG A 28 8.81 4.24 -18.06
CA ARG A 28 7.70 3.46 -18.65
C ARG A 28 8.20 2.12 -19.20
N ALA A 29 9.38 2.09 -19.81
CA ALA A 29 9.98 0.86 -20.31
C ALA A 29 10.25 -0.20 -19.21
N LEU A 30 10.37 0.23 -17.93
CA LEU A 30 10.55 -0.66 -16.79
C LEU A 30 9.24 -1.14 -16.16
N HIS A 31 8.08 -0.66 -16.59
CA HIS A 31 6.80 -0.91 -15.93
C HIS A 31 6.52 -2.41 -15.73
N ARG A 32 6.70 -3.20 -16.80
CA ARG A 32 6.54 -4.66 -16.79
C ARG A 32 7.75 -5.38 -17.37
N ALA A 33 8.94 -4.75 -17.24
CA ALA A 33 10.18 -5.38 -17.68
C ALA A 33 10.43 -6.67 -16.90
N PRO A 34 11.14 -7.65 -17.49
CA PRO A 34 11.50 -8.88 -16.79
C PRO A 34 12.24 -8.59 -15.48
N GLU A 35 11.77 -9.21 -14.36
CA GLU A 35 12.33 -8.99 -13.02
C GLU A 35 13.86 -9.26 -13.00
N THR A 36 14.31 -10.30 -13.71
CA THR A 36 15.71 -10.67 -13.83
C THR A 36 16.58 -9.52 -14.39
N GLN A 37 16.09 -8.84 -15.43
CA GLN A 37 16.78 -7.72 -16.06
C GLN A 37 16.92 -6.54 -15.10
N VAL A 38 15.80 -6.13 -14.48
CA VAL A 38 15.78 -4.97 -13.58
C VAL A 38 16.62 -5.22 -12.34
N LEU A 39 16.44 -6.40 -11.72
CA LEU A 39 17.19 -6.78 -10.52
C LEU A 39 18.69 -6.93 -10.79
N GLY A 40 19.07 -7.52 -11.94
CA GLY A 40 20.45 -7.62 -12.36
C GLY A 40 21.16 -6.27 -12.47
N ALA A 41 20.45 -5.24 -12.95
CA ALA A 41 20.99 -3.88 -13.04
C ALA A 41 21.13 -3.18 -11.66
N LEU A 42 20.25 -3.50 -10.69
CA LEU A 42 20.26 -2.89 -9.35
C LEU A 42 21.27 -3.55 -8.40
N LEU A 43 21.54 -4.84 -8.57
CA LEU A 43 22.33 -5.66 -7.67
C LEU A 43 23.73 -5.11 -7.37
N PRO A 44 24.53 -4.61 -8.35
CA PRO A 44 25.86 -4.06 -8.08
C PRO A 44 25.84 -2.86 -7.12
N ALA A 45 24.82 -2.01 -7.22
CA ALA A 45 24.69 -0.82 -6.36
C ALA A 45 24.34 -1.18 -4.90
N ALA A 46 23.59 -2.27 -4.68
CA ALA A 46 23.17 -2.71 -3.37
C ALA A 46 24.24 -3.51 -2.59
N ARG A 47 25.31 -3.97 -3.26
CA ARG A 47 26.35 -4.79 -2.62
C ARG A 47 27.24 -3.97 -1.68
N LEU A 48 27.58 -4.60 -0.55
CA LEU A 48 28.61 -4.16 0.37
C LEU A 48 29.93 -4.90 0.09
N ASP A 49 31.06 -4.21 0.23
CA ASP A 49 32.35 -4.86 0.34
C ASP A 49 32.47 -5.62 1.68
N GLY A 50 33.49 -6.48 1.84
CA GLY A 50 33.65 -7.31 3.03
C GLY A 50 33.74 -6.52 4.33
N ALA A 51 34.61 -5.49 4.35
CA ALA A 51 34.86 -4.69 5.55
C ALA A 51 33.62 -3.85 5.94
N SER A 52 32.92 -3.27 4.98
CA SER A 52 31.66 -2.54 5.22
C SER A 52 30.57 -3.48 5.71
N ARG A 53 30.51 -4.71 5.18
CA ARG A 53 29.54 -5.73 5.64
C ARG A 53 29.75 -6.06 7.11
N ASP A 54 30.99 -6.28 7.56
CA ASP A 54 31.29 -6.62 8.95
C ASP A 54 30.87 -5.47 9.89
N ARG A 55 31.15 -4.23 9.53
CA ARG A 55 30.72 -3.06 10.31
C ARG A 55 29.19 -2.89 10.35
N VAL A 56 28.53 -3.12 9.23
CA VAL A 56 27.06 -3.10 9.13
C VAL A 56 26.43 -4.18 10.01
N GLN A 57 26.96 -5.39 9.98
CA GLN A 57 26.48 -6.49 10.81
C GLN A 57 26.66 -6.20 12.30
N ALA A 58 27.83 -5.71 12.72
CA ALA A 58 28.07 -5.33 14.10
C ALA A 58 27.11 -4.23 14.59
N ARG A 59 26.90 -3.19 13.78
CA ARG A 59 25.93 -2.12 14.08
C ARG A 59 24.49 -2.65 14.15
N ALA A 60 24.10 -3.51 13.22
CA ALA A 60 22.76 -4.08 13.18
C ALA A 60 22.47 -5.01 14.36
N LEU A 61 23.46 -5.77 14.83
CA LEU A 61 23.35 -6.56 16.07
C LEU A 61 23.09 -5.66 17.30
N GLY A 62 23.79 -4.54 17.40
CA GLY A 62 23.52 -3.54 18.44
C GLY A 62 22.07 -3.01 18.39
N LEU A 63 21.58 -2.67 17.22
CA LEU A 63 20.20 -2.20 17.02
C LEU A 63 19.17 -3.29 17.35
N ILE A 64 19.46 -4.57 17.05
CA ILE A 64 18.59 -5.69 17.42
C ILE A 64 18.56 -5.86 18.95
N ALA A 65 19.71 -5.73 19.62
CA ALA A 65 19.76 -5.79 21.08
C ALA A 65 18.94 -4.65 21.71
N ASP A 66 19.04 -3.43 21.20
CA ASP A 66 18.25 -2.28 21.65
C ASP A 66 16.74 -2.54 21.44
N LEU A 67 16.35 -3.08 20.28
CA LEU A 67 14.97 -3.46 19.99
C LEU A 67 14.43 -4.51 20.97
N ARG A 68 15.20 -5.55 21.26
CA ARG A 68 14.81 -6.61 22.22
C ARG A 68 14.69 -6.06 23.64
N ALA A 69 15.60 -5.17 24.04
CA ALA A 69 15.51 -4.50 25.32
C ALA A 69 14.26 -3.61 25.44
N ALA A 70 13.91 -2.89 24.37
CA ALA A 70 12.70 -2.06 24.31
C ALA A 70 11.40 -2.88 24.26
N GLN A 71 11.44 -4.13 23.75
CA GLN A 71 10.24 -5.00 23.66
C GLN A 71 9.63 -5.33 25.04
N GLY A 72 10.40 -5.26 26.12
CA GLY A 72 9.90 -5.43 27.48
C GLY A 72 8.98 -4.32 27.98
N SER A 73 8.98 -3.13 27.39
CA SER A 73 8.28 -1.95 27.89
C SER A 73 7.00 -1.58 27.15
N GLY A 74 6.83 -1.99 25.89
CA GLY A 74 5.67 -1.62 25.06
C GLY A 74 4.55 -2.68 25.05
N TRP A 75 3.33 -2.34 25.51
CA TRP A 75 2.18 -3.25 25.47
C TRP A 75 1.74 -3.63 24.06
N VAL A 76 1.98 -2.77 23.08
CA VAL A 76 1.70 -2.98 21.65
C VAL A 76 2.47 -4.16 21.10
N ASN A 77 3.79 -4.18 21.34
CA ASN A 77 4.64 -5.28 20.89
C ASN A 77 4.23 -6.59 21.55
N ARG A 78 3.84 -6.56 22.84
CA ARG A 78 3.32 -7.73 23.55
C ARG A 78 1.99 -8.22 22.95
N PHE A 79 1.08 -7.31 22.57
CA PHE A 79 -0.18 -7.66 21.93
C PHE A 79 0.05 -8.29 20.54
N LEU A 80 0.90 -7.68 19.70
CA LEU A 80 1.22 -8.21 18.37
C LEU A 80 1.98 -9.55 18.42
N GLN A 81 2.82 -9.76 19.44
CA GLN A 81 3.50 -11.04 19.69
C GLN A 81 2.55 -12.11 20.18
N GLN A 82 1.62 -11.76 21.06
CA GLN A 82 0.62 -12.66 21.63
C GLN A 82 -0.35 -13.18 20.57
N TYR A 83 -0.82 -12.27 19.69
CA TYR A 83 -1.75 -12.58 18.61
C TYR A 83 -1.03 -12.55 17.25
N ARG A 84 -0.22 -13.58 16.99
CA ARG A 84 0.46 -13.74 15.71
C ARG A 84 -0.56 -13.76 14.57
N LEU A 85 -0.43 -12.87 13.61
CA LEU A 85 -1.40 -12.72 12.51
C LEU A 85 -1.42 -13.91 11.53
N ASN A 86 -0.47 -14.82 11.63
CA ASN A 86 -0.46 -16.10 10.91
C ASN A 86 -1.16 -17.23 11.66
N THR A 87 -1.65 -17.00 12.87
CA THR A 87 -2.48 -17.96 13.63
C THR A 87 -3.95 -17.80 13.26
N GLN A 88 -4.77 -18.80 13.58
CA GLN A 88 -6.23 -18.71 13.37
C GLN A 88 -6.84 -17.54 14.16
N GLU A 89 -6.33 -17.27 15.34
CA GLU A 89 -6.75 -16.16 16.21
C GLU A 89 -6.40 -14.81 15.60
N GLY A 90 -5.16 -14.66 15.08
CA GLY A 90 -4.73 -13.45 14.39
C GLY A 90 -5.55 -13.15 13.13
N ILE A 91 -5.79 -14.17 12.32
CA ILE A 91 -6.64 -14.07 11.12
C ILE A 91 -8.09 -13.73 11.50
N ALA A 92 -8.62 -14.33 12.56
CA ALA A 92 -9.97 -14.04 13.05
C ALA A 92 -10.09 -12.59 13.55
N LEU A 93 -9.09 -12.08 14.28
CA LEU A 93 -9.04 -10.68 14.71
C LEU A 93 -9.00 -9.71 13.53
N LEU A 94 -8.19 -10.04 12.52
CA LEU A 94 -8.06 -9.23 11.30
C LEU A 94 -9.39 -9.16 10.53
N SER A 95 -10.00 -10.32 10.32
CA SER A 95 -11.29 -10.44 9.66
C SER A 95 -12.40 -9.75 10.45
N LEU A 96 -12.36 -9.84 11.78
CA LEU A 96 -13.30 -9.15 12.66
C LEU A 96 -13.11 -7.64 12.58
N ALA A 97 -11.86 -7.16 12.60
CA ALA A 97 -11.53 -5.75 12.47
C ALA A 97 -12.04 -5.16 11.15
N GLU A 98 -11.73 -5.84 10.05
CA GLU A 98 -12.19 -5.45 8.72
C GLU A 98 -13.71 -5.38 8.64
N ALA A 99 -14.35 -6.39 9.13
CA ALA A 99 -15.78 -6.53 9.02
C ALA A 99 -16.54 -5.57 9.94
N PHE A 100 -16.08 -5.36 11.17
CA PHE A 100 -16.70 -4.42 12.10
C PHE A 100 -16.70 -2.98 11.60
N LEU A 101 -15.69 -2.62 10.79
CA LEU A 101 -15.60 -1.29 10.19
C LEU A 101 -16.48 -1.13 8.94
N ARG A 102 -16.88 -2.24 8.31
CA ARG A 102 -17.71 -2.25 7.09
C ARG A 102 -19.19 -2.47 7.36
N VAL A 103 -19.55 -3.05 8.49
CA VAL A 103 -20.94 -3.42 8.80
C VAL A 103 -21.69 -2.21 9.34
N PRO A 104 -22.77 -1.79 8.66
CA PRO A 104 -23.51 -0.58 9.03
C PRO A 104 -24.48 -0.80 10.20
N ASP A 105 -24.86 -2.05 10.48
CA ASP A 105 -25.89 -2.38 11.48
C ASP A 105 -25.40 -3.43 12.50
N ALA A 106 -26.08 -3.45 13.63
CA ALA A 106 -25.74 -4.26 14.77
C ALA A 106 -25.96 -5.76 14.56
N ASP A 107 -26.99 -6.12 13.81
CA ASP A 107 -27.41 -7.53 13.63
C ASP A 107 -26.43 -8.26 12.72
N THR A 108 -25.99 -7.59 11.65
CA THR A 108 -24.95 -8.10 10.76
C THR A 108 -23.60 -8.20 11.47
N ALA A 109 -23.27 -7.24 12.35
CA ALA A 109 -22.08 -7.28 13.20
C ALA A 109 -22.08 -8.51 14.12
N ASP A 110 -23.23 -8.84 14.72
CA ASP A 110 -23.36 -9.99 15.62
C ASP A 110 -23.22 -11.33 14.90
N LEU A 111 -23.82 -11.47 13.71
CA LEU A 111 -23.63 -12.66 12.86
C LEU A 111 -22.17 -12.88 12.50
N LEU A 112 -21.47 -11.82 12.19
CA LEU A 112 -20.07 -11.86 11.83
C LEU A 112 -19.15 -12.20 13.02
N ILE A 113 -19.42 -11.63 14.20
CA ILE A 113 -18.72 -11.98 15.44
C ILE A 113 -18.88 -13.47 15.71
N ARG A 114 -20.07 -14.02 15.54
CA ARG A 114 -20.32 -15.47 15.67
C ARG A 114 -19.47 -16.29 14.72
N ASP A 115 -19.45 -15.91 13.45
CA ASP A 115 -18.71 -16.64 12.41
C ASP A 115 -17.19 -16.63 12.66
N LYS A 116 -16.61 -15.49 13.01
CA LYS A 116 -15.17 -15.31 13.09
C LYS A 116 -14.54 -15.65 14.44
N ILE A 117 -15.29 -15.50 15.54
CA ILE A 117 -14.76 -15.78 16.89
C ILE A 117 -15.03 -17.21 17.34
N GLY A 118 -16.12 -17.83 16.89
CA GLY A 118 -16.57 -19.14 17.35
C GLY A 118 -15.57 -20.29 17.12
N GLY A 119 -14.67 -20.19 16.15
CA GLY A 119 -13.71 -21.22 15.77
C GLY A 119 -12.30 -21.11 16.36
N ALA A 120 -11.93 -19.99 16.98
CA ALA A 120 -10.56 -19.74 17.45
C ALA A 120 -10.35 -20.04 18.93
N ASP A 121 -9.15 -20.47 19.36
CA ASP A 121 -8.84 -20.79 20.76
C ASP A 121 -8.29 -19.59 21.55
N TRP A 122 -9.18 -18.69 21.95
CA TRP A 122 -8.84 -17.51 22.74
C TRP A 122 -8.45 -17.82 24.18
N GLY A 123 -8.84 -18.99 24.69
CA GLY A 123 -8.55 -19.40 26.06
C GLY A 123 -7.08 -19.65 26.35
N ALA A 124 -6.31 -20.07 25.32
CA ALA A 124 -4.89 -20.32 25.42
C ALA A 124 -4.05 -19.06 25.73
N HIS A 125 -4.60 -17.88 25.48
CA HIS A 125 -3.89 -16.60 25.64
C HIS A 125 -4.22 -15.84 26.92
N THR A 126 -5.15 -16.37 27.75
CA THR A 126 -5.55 -15.68 29.00
C THR A 126 -4.46 -15.74 30.06
N GLY A 127 -4.10 -14.56 30.59
CA GLY A 127 -3.11 -14.48 31.68
C GLY A 127 -1.66 -14.67 31.28
N GLN A 128 -1.34 -14.77 30.00
CA GLN A 128 0.04 -14.97 29.52
C GLN A 128 0.83 -13.67 29.35
N SER A 129 0.19 -12.51 29.50
CA SER A 129 0.85 -11.21 29.40
C SER A 129 0.91 -10.52 30.77
N ASP A 130 2.03 -9.87 31.07
CA ASP A 130 2.18 -9.00 32.25
C ASP A 130 1.41 -7.68 32.11
N SER A 131 0.85 -7.40 30.93
CA SER A 131 0.07 -6.20 30.68
C SER A 131 -1.40 -6.40 31.02
N LEU A 132 -1.91 -5.60 31.95
CA LEU A 132 -3.34 -5.54 32.31
C LEU A 132 -4.24 -5.27 31.10
N LEU A 133 -3.78 -4.43 30.15
CA LEU A 133 -4.53 -4.08 28.96
C LEU A 133 -4.62 -5.24 27.96
N VAL A 134 -3.53 -5.97 27.74
CA VAL A 134 -3.52 -7.15 26.86
C VAL A 134 -4.40 -8.25 27.45
N ASN A 135 -4.29 -8.52 28.75
CA ASN A 135 -5.14 -9.49 29.43
C ASN A 135 -6.62 -9.10 29.38
N SER A 136 -6.94 -7.81 29.54
CA SER A 136 -8.34 -7.32 29.46
C SER A 136 -8.92 -7.48 28.05
N ALA A 137 -8.11 -7.22 26.99
CA ALA A 137 -8.52 -7.46 25.61
C ALA A 137 -8.74 -8.95 25.34
N THR A 138 -7.83 -9.81 25.81
CA THR A 138 -7.93 -11.27 25.71
C THR A 138 -9.16 -11.79 26.47
N TRP A 139 -9.41 -11.31 27.68
CA TRP A 139 -10.61 -11.63 28.43
C TRP A 139 -11.89 -11.19 27.70
N GLY A 140 -11.91 -10.02 27.07
CA GLY A 140 -13.02 -9.57 26.24
C GLY A 140 -13.32 -10.55 25.10
N LEU A 141 -12.31 -11.05 24.40
CA LEU A 141 -12.45 -12.03 23.31
C LEU A 141 -12.87 -13.42 23.82
N VAL A 142 -12.34 -13.88 24.95
CA VAL A 142 -12.76 -15.15 25.60
C VAL A 142 -14.20 -15.08 26.06
N LEU A 143 -14.62 -13.96 26.61
CA LEU A 143 -16.00 -13.72 27.01
C LEU A 143 -16.93 -13.74 25.80
N THR A 144 -16.51 -13.12 24.69
CA THR A 144 -17.25 -13.12 23.40
C THR A 144 -17.46 -14.54 22.90
N ARG A 145 -16.40 -15.40 22.92
CA ARG A 145 -16.52 -16.81 22.54
C ARG A 145 -17.49 -17.60 23.43
N ALA A 146 -17.43 -17.39 24.74
CA ALA A 146 -18.30 -18.10 25.69
C ALA A 146 -19.79 -17.77 25.46
N VAL A 147 -20.12 -16.57 24.98
CA VAL A 147 -21.48 -16.15 24.65
C VAL A 147 -21.93 -16.68 23.28
N VAL A 148 -21.03 -16.67 22.32
CA VAL A 148 -21.33 -16.93 20.90
C VAL A 148 -21.17 -18.41 20.53
N GLY A 149 -20.32 -19.15 21.25
CA GLY A 149 -19.80 -20.47 20.86
C GLY A 149 -20.54 -21.70 21.37
N ASP A 150 -21.66 -21.60 22.11
CA ASP A 150 -22.28 -22.78 22.74
C ASP A 150 -23.47 -23.37 21.96
N ALA A 151 -23.16 -23.95 20.79
CA ALA A 151 -24.06 -24.89 20.12
C ALA A 151 -23.44 -26.29 19.92
N GLY A 152 -22.27 -26.61 20.49
CA GLY A 152 -21.63 -27.92 20.31
C GLY A 152 -20.51 -28.22 21.31
N GLY A 153 -20.84 -28.89 22.32
CA GLY A 153 -20.12 -29.79 23.22
C GLY A 153 -18.59 -29.83 23.33
N ALA A 154 -18.05 -29.46 24.50
CA ALA A 154 -16.91 -30.14 25.11
C ALA A 154 -16.98 -30.03 26.63
N LYS A 155 -16.85 -31.15 27.31
CA LYS A 155 -16.96 -31.32 28.77
C LYS A 155 -15.62 -30.99 29.43
N ASP A 156 -15.74 -30.35 30.61
CA ASP A 156 -14.77 -30.28 31.72
C ASP A 156 -13.82 -29.06 31.77
N SER A 157 -14.42 -27.96 32.25
CA SER A 157 -13.79 -26.97 33.14
C SER A 157 -14.90 -26.19 33.90
N SER A 158 -15.74 -26.92 34.56
CA SER A 158 -17.19 -26.66 34.66
C SER A 158 -17.67 -25.73 35.76
N LYS A 159 -16.88 -25.19 36.68
CA LYS A 159 -17.42 -24.35 37.77
C LYS A 159 -17.14 -22.84 37.62
N ARG A 160 -16.03 -22.45 37.03
CA ARG A 160 -15.75 -21.02 36.79
C ARG A 160 -16.41 -20.52 35.50
N ALA A 161 -16.49 -21.40 34.50
CA ALA A 161 -17.20 -21.12 33.24
C ALA A 161 -18.70 -20.96 33.45
N SER A 162 -19.33 -21.65 34.40
CA SER A 162 -20.76 -21.57 34.63
C SER A 162 -21.22 -20.27 35.32
N VAL A 163 -20.41 -19.70 36.22
CA VAL A 163 -20.68 -18.40 36.84
C VAL A 163 -20.54 -17.29 35.80
N LEU A 164 -19.53 -17.39 34.95
CA LEU A 164 -19.30 -16.45 33.86
C LEU A 164 -20.41 -16.55 32.80
N LYS A 165 -20.78 -17.78 32.41
CA LYS A 165 -21.88 -18.08 31.49
C LYS A 165 -23.22 -17.49 31.95
N ASN A 166 -23.52 -17.55 33.26
CA ASN A 166 -24.71 -16.98 33.86
C ASN A 166 -24.69 -15.44 33.92
N LEU A 167 -23.52 -14.84 34.10
CA LEU A 167 -23.34 -13.39 34.06
C LEU A 167 -23.54 -12.84 32.65
N ILE A 168 -23.03 -13.56 31.65
CA ILE A 168 -23.06 -13.19 30.24
C ILE A 168 -24.43 -13.43 29.62
N ALA A 169 -25.10 -14.53 29.97
CA ALA A 169 -26.48 -14.77 29.57
C ALA A 169 -27.47 -13.70 30.14
N ARG A 170 -27.05 -13.02 31.21
CA ARG A 170 -27.80 -11.88 31.79
C ARG A 170 -27.42 -10.53 31.18
N SER A 171 -26.21 -10.37 30.62
CA SER A 171 -25.69 -9.09 30.11
C SER A 171 -25.89 -8.89 28.61
N GLY A 172 -26.17 -9.95 27.85
CA GLY A 172 -26.59 -9.91 26.44
C GLY A 172 -25.55 -9.44 25.41
N GLU A 173 -25.92 -9.52 24.15
CA GLU A 173 -25.16 -9.08 22.98
C GLU A 173 -24.53 -7.66 23.05
N PRO A 174 -25.12 -6.66 23.73
CA PRO A 174 -24.50 -5.34 23.86
C PRO A 174 -23.14 -5.32 24.54
N PHE A 175 -22.89 -6.23 25.50
CA PHE A 175 -21.61 -6.30 26.21
C PHE A 175 -20.48 -6.84 25.30
N VAL A 176 -20.77 -7.86 24.50
CA VAL A 176 -19.85 -8.41 23.51
C VAL A 176 -19.46 -7.34 22.49
N ARG A 177 -20.44 -6.61 22.01
CA ARG A 177 -20.24 -5.51 21.06
C ARG A 177 -19.38 -4.40 21.64
N GLN A 178 -19.59 -4.06 22.93
CA GLN A 178 -18.75 -3.09 23.63
C GLN A 178 -17.30 -3.58 23.81
N ALA A 179 -17.10 -4.85 24.15
CA ALA A 179 -15.77 -5.44 24.35
C ALA A 179 -14.97 -5.49 23.04
N VAL A 180 -15.60 -5.94 21.94
CA VAL A 180 -14.98 -5.93 20.61
C VAL A 180 -14.73 -4.51 20.13
N GLY A 181 -15.68 -3.61 20.29
CA GLY A 181 -15.50 -2.19 19.96
C GLY A 181 -14.41 -1.51 20.80
N ALA A 182 -14.19 -1.94 22.05
CA ALA A 182 -13.08 -1.46 22.88
C ALA A 182 -11.73 -1.99 22.38
N ALA A 183 -11.64 -3.28 22.03
CA ALA A 183 -10.43 -3.86 21.45
C ALA A 183 -10.05 -3.18 20.12
N MET A 184 -11.05 -2.88 19.28
CA MET A 184 -10.85 -2.16 18.03
C MET A 184 -10.39 -0.72 18.23
N ARG A 185 -10.99 0.00 19.19
CA ARG A 185 -10.54 1.35 19.57
C ARG A 185 -9.11 1.34 20.08
N MET A 186 -8.76 0.32 20.87
CA MET A 186 -7.41 0.14 21.41
C MET A 186 -6.39 -0.09 20.28
N MET A 187 -6.69 -0.98 19.31
CA MET A 187 -5.83 -1.17 18.13
C MET A 187 -5.69 0.14 17.31
N GLY A 188 -6.77 0.88 17.15
CA GLY A 188 -6.72 2.20 16.52
C GLY A 188 -5.76 3.16 17.23
N GLN A 189 -5.78 3.22 18.55
CA GLN A 189 -4.91 4.09 19.34
C GLN A 189 -3.40 3.76 19.22
N ILE A 190 -3.05 2.53 18.83
CA ILE A 190 -1.67 2.12 18.63
C ILE A 190 -1.08 2.75 17.37
N PHE A 191 -1.80 2.63 16.27
CA PHE A 191 -1.32 3.00 14.95
C PHE A 191 -1.76 4.40 14.51
N VAL A 192 -2.63 5.06 15.26
CA VAL A 192 -3.14 6.41 15.00
C VAL A 192 -2.62 7.38 16.03
N MET A 193 -2.00 8.46 15.57
CA MET A 193 -1.41 9.49 16.43
C MET A 193 -2.48 10.28 17.19
N GLY A 194 -3.63 10.52 16.56
CA GLY A 194 -4.78 11.21 17.14
C GLY A 194 -6.02 11.04 16.28
N ARG A 195 -7.19 11.22 16.87
CA ARG A 195 -8.46 11.22 16.13
C ARG A 195 -8.68 12.53 15.39
N THR A 196 -8.08 13.59 15.90
CA THR A 196 -8.05 14.94 15.32
C THR A 196 -6.60 15.40 15.20
N ILE A 197 -6.36 16.42 14.38
CA ILE A 197 -5.01 16.99 14.24
C ILE A 197 -4.53 17.60 15.55
N ASP A 198 -5.40 18.17 16.36
CA ASP A 198 -5.03 18.76 17.65
C ASP A 198 -4.60 17.69 18.65
N GLU A 199 -5.29 16.55 18.72
CA GLU A 199 -4.87 15.39 19.53
C GLU A 199 -3.51 14.85 19.05
N ALA A 200 -3.28 14.78 17.73
CA ALA A 200 -2.03 14.30 17.16
C ALA A 200 -0.86 15.26 17.45
N LEU A 201 -1.08 16.56 17.38
CA LEU A 201 -0.10 17.58 17.73
C LEU A 201 0.25 17.53 19.22
N ALA A 202 -0.75 17.45 20.10
CA ALA A 202 -0.52 17.29 21.53
C ALA A 202 0.31 16.04 21.84
N ARG A 203 0.00 14.90 21.18
CA ARG A 203 0.77 13.67 21.35
C ARG A 203 2.17 13.74 20.76
N ALA A 204 2.39 14.54 19.71
CA ALA A 204 3.72 14.76 19.16
C ALA A 204 4.65 15.48 20.15
N ASP A 205 4.09 16.27 21.08
CA ASP A 205 4.83 16.97 22.15
C ASP A 205 5.11 16.09 23.38
N ASP A 206 4.48 14.93 23.50
CA ASP A 206 4.69 14.01 24.61
C ASP A 206 6.16 13.60 24.74
N SER A 207 6.57 13.27 25.96
CA SER A 207 7.96 12.91 26.28
C SER A 207 8.49 11.73 25.47
N GLU A 208 7.63 10.77 25.11
CA GLU A 208 7.96 9.61 24.28
C GLU A 208 8.29 9.98 22.82
N ASN A 209 7.71 11.07 22.31
CA ASN A 209 7.94 11.57 20.95
C ASN A 209 9.00 12.69 20.89
N ARG A 210 9.59 13.07 22.02
CA ARG A 210 10.58 14.13 22.07
C ARG A 210 11.82 13.80 21.22
N GLY A 211 12.19 14.73 20.34
CA GLY A 211 13.30 14.57 19.39
C GLY A 211 12.88 13.97 18.03
N PHE A 212 11.63 13.54 17.91
CA PHE A 212 11.06 13.10 16.63
C PHE A 212 10.23 14.24 16.03
N THR A 213 10.23 14.31 14.69
CA THR A 213 9.27 15.13 13.95
C THR A 213 8.11 14.27 13.47
N ALA A 214 7.02 14.85 12.98
CA ALA A 214 5.88 14.12 12.46
C ALA A 214 5.55 14.55 11.02
N SER A 215 5.09 13.58 10.21
CA SER A 215 4.37 13.82 8.98
C SER A 215 2.94 13.33 9.19
N PHE A 216 2.00 14.27 9.36
CA PHE A 216 0.62 13.92 9.64
C PHE A 216 -0.08 13.48 8.36
N ASP A 217 -0.66 12.29 8.38
CA ASP A 217 -1.49 11.73 7.32
C ASP A 217 -2.95 11.80 7.75
N MET A 218 -3.69 12.73 7.19
CA MET A 218 -5.13 12.78 7.39
C MET A 218 -5.75 11.57 6.73
N LEU A 219 -6.21 10.61 7.53
CA LEU A 219 -6.77 9.37 7.02
C LEU A 219 -7.93 9.65 6.06
N GLY A 220 -7.89 8.98 4.94
CA GLY A 220 -8.81 9.11 3.82
C GLY A 220 -8.08 8.83 2.52
N GLU A 221 -8.68 7.99 1.69
CA GLU A 221 -8.15 7.61 0.38
C GLU A 221 -9.31 7.16 -0.51
N ALA A 222 -9.09 7.09 -1.84
CA ALA A 222 -10.06 6.62 -2.80
C ALA A 222 -11.44 7.31 -2.67
N ALA A 223 -11.46 8.64 -2.78
CA ALA A 223 -12.70 9.41 -2.85
C ALA A 223 -13.63 8.82 -3.93
N ARG A 224 -14.90 8.60 -3.60
CA ARG A 224 -15.89 8.01 -4.52
C ARG A 224 -16.72 9.07 -5.22
N THR A 225 -16.83 10.24 -4.60
CA THR A 225 -17.59 11.39 -5.10
C THR A 225 -16.76 12.66 -4.98
N TYR A 226 -17.13 13.70 -5.73
CA TYR A 226 -16.52 15.02 -5.56
C TYR A 226 -16.76 15.60 -4.17
N ALA A 227 -17.88 15.25 -3.51
CA ALA A 227 -18.15 15.64 -2.13
C ALA A 227 -17.16 14.98 -1.14
N ASP A 228 -16.77 13.73 -1.37
CA ASP A 228 -15.71 13.10 -0.59
C ASP A 228 -14.37 13.81 -0.79
N GLY A 229 -14.02 14.10 -2.06
CA GLY A 229 -12.80 14.85 -2.39
C GLY A 229 -12.74 16.21 -1.71
N ALA A 230 -13.82 16.97 -1.75
CA ALA A 230 -13.91 18.27 -1.07
C ALA A 230 -13.73 18.13 0.45
N ARG A 231 -14.40 17.15 1.07
CA ARG A 231 -14.27 16.89 2.52
C ARG A 231 -12.82 16.56 2.92
N TYR A 232 -12.13 15.72 2.15
CA TYR A 232 -10.72 15.39 2.42
C TYR A 232 -9.81 16.58 2.15
N TYR A 233 -10.06 17.37 1.12
CA TYR A 233 -9.34 18.62 0.86
C TYR A 233 -9.45 19.58 2.05
N ASP A 234 -10.66 19.82 2.55
CA ASP A 234 -10.89 20.66 3.73
C ASP A 234 -10.17 20.14 4.97
N SER A 235 -10.10 18.82 5.14
CA SER A 235 -9.35 18.18 6.21
C SER A 235 -7.85 18.47 6.10
N TYR A 236 -7.26 18.42 4.91
CA TYR A 236 -5.87 18.80 4.67
C TYR A 236 -5.63 20.29 4.94
N VAL A 237 -6.51 21.17 4.47
CA VAL A 237 -6.44 22.62 4.73
C VAL A 237 -6.43 22.91 6.23
N ALA A 238 -7.34 22.29 6.97
CA ALA A 238 -7.42 22.44 8.42
C ALA A 238 -6.16 21.90 9.14
N ALA A 239 -5.67 20.72 8.72
CA ALA A 239 -4.48 20.11 9.29
C ALA A 239 -3.22 20.95 9.04
N ILE A 240 -3.04 21.48 7.83
CA ILE A 240 -1.94 22.41 7.51
C ILE A 240 -2.01 23.65 8.39
N ALA A 241 -3.21 24.25 8.54
CA ALA A 241 -3.40 25.43 9.36
C ALA A 241 -3.12 25.17 10.86
N ALA A 242 -3.58 24.05 11.41
CA ALA A 242 -3.33 23.68 12.80
C ALA A 242 -1.84 23.41 13.04
N THR A 243 -1.21 22.60 12.19
CA THR A 243 0.23 22.30 12.29
C THR A 243 1.07 23.55 12.17
N GLY A 244 0.75 24.45 11.23
CA GLY A 244 1.49 25.70 11.02
C GLY A 244 1.38 26.71 12.16
N LYS A 245 0.29 26.66 12.95
CA LYS A 245 0.09 27.51 14.13
C LYS A 245 0.67 26.89 15.42
N HIS A 246 1.03 25.62 15.37
CA HIS A 246 1.56 24.92 16.54
C HIS A 246 2.90 25.51 16.96
N SER A 247 3.12 25.65 18.29
CA SER A 247 4.34 26.27 18.84
C SER A 247 5.62 25.50 18.45
N ASN A 248 5.51 24.18 18.33
CA ASN A 248 6.61 23.27 17.97
C ASN A 248 6.49 22.75 16.51
N ARG A 249 6.12 23.65 15.56
CA ARG A 249 5.87 23.24 14.17
C ARG A 249 7.12 22.90 13.35
N ILE A 250 8.30 23.30 13.82
CA ILE A 250 9.55 23.17 13.06
C ILE A 250 9.83 21.69 12.77
N GLY A 251 9.99 21.38 11.48
CA GLY A 251 10.23 20.03 11.01
C GLY A 251 8.98 19.15 10.82
N HIS A 252 7.79 19.56 11.28
CA HIS A 252 6.55 18.83 10.96
C HIS A 252 6.15 19.04 9.50
N SER A 253 5.38 18.06 8.97
CA SER A 253 4.88 18.07 7.60
C SER A 253 3.51 17.41 7.51
N ILE A 254 2.85 17.58 6.37
CA ILE A 254 1.62 16.88 6.03
C ILE A 254 1.89 15.92 4.88
N SER A 255 1.33 14.70 4.94
CA SER A 255 1.30 13.74 3.84
C SER A 255 -0.06 13.78 3.15
N VAL A 256 -0.06 13.88 1.82
CA VAL A 256 -1.27 14.03 1.01
C VAL A 256 -1.40 12.85 0.04
N LYS A 257 -2.58 12.22 0.01
CA LYS A 257 -2.95 11.19 -0.98
C LYS A 257 -3.79 11.81 -2.08
N LEU A 258 -3.36 11.62 -3.33
CA LEU A 258 -4.06 12.16 -4.49
C LEU A 258 -5.44 11.53 -4.68
N SER A 259 -5.56 10.23 -4.37
CA SER A 259 -6.85 9.53 -4.45
C SER A 259 -7.89 10.01 -3.46
N ALA A 260 -7.48 10.67 -2.39
CA ALA A 260 -8.41 11.31 -1.46
C ALA A 260 -9.04 12.58 -2.05
N LEU A 261 -8.33 13.26 -2.94
CA LEU A 261 -8.73 14.56 -3.46
C LEU A 261 -9.66 14.50 -4.68
N HIS A 262 -9.64 13.37 -5.44
CA HIS A 262 -10.37 13.30 -6.69
C HIS A 262 -10.98 11.91 -6.96
N PRO A 263 -12.31 11.81 -7.25
CA PRO A 263 -12.99 10.52 -7.43
C PRO A 263 -12.68 9.81 -8.76
N ARG A 264 -12.04 10.51 -9.71
CA ARG A 264 -11.66 9.98 -11.03
C ARG A 264 -10.15 10.04 -11.24
N TYR A 265 -9.38 9.66 -10.23
CA TYR A 265 -7.93 9.56 -10.32
C TYR A 265 -7.53 8.26 -11.01
N GLU A 266 -7.77 8.20 -12.30
CA GLU A 266 -7.58 7.06 -13.19
C GLU A 266 -7.01 7.53 -14.54
N THR A 267 -6.19 6.73 -15.22
CA THR A 267 -5.53 7.08 -16.49
C THR A 267 -6.52 7.47 -17.59
N ALA A 268 -7.68 6.81 -17.67
CA ALA A 268 -8.73 7.16 -18.64
C ALA A 268 -9.31 8.57 -18.44
N HIS A 269 -9.13 9.16 -17.27
CA HIS A 269 -9.61 10.49 -16.93
C HIS A 269 -8.47 11.50 -16.71
N ALA A 270 -7.23 11.15 -17.10
CA ALA A 270 -6.03 11.96 -16.84
C ALA A 270 -6.16 13.39 -17.36
N ALA A 271 -6.73 13.58 -18.55
CA ALA A 271 -6.92 14.92 -19.16
C ALA A 271 -7.70 15.90 -18.27
N LYS A 272 -8.59 15.39 -17.42
CA LYS A 272 -9.36 16.19 -16.46
C LYS A 272 -8.76 16.17 -15.06
N CYS A 273 -8.46 14.99 -14.53
CA CYS A 273 -8.07 14.86 -13.12
C CYS A 273 -6.65 15.38 -12.84
N VAL A 274 -5.72 15.32 -13.81
CA VAL A 274 -4.34 15.82 -13.59
C VAL A 274 -4.29 17.33 -13.37
N PRO A 275 -4.92 18.18 -14.21
CA PRO A 275 -5.00 19.61 -13.95
C PRO A 275 -5.69 19.94 -12.62
N GLU A 276 -6.87 19.36 -12.35
CA GLU A 276 -7.64 19.63 -11.12
C GLU A 276 -6.83 19.25 -9.86
N LEU A 277 -6.20 18.08 -9.86
CA LEU A 277 -5.34 17.66 -8.76
C LEU A 277 -4.08 18.51 -8.61
N THR A 278 -3.49 18.97 -9.72
CA THR A 278 -2.34 19.88 -9.69
C THR A 278 -2.69 21.18 -8.99
N GLU A 279 -3.82 21.80 -9.33
CA GLU A 279 -4.30 23.02 -8.68
C GLU A 279 -4.51 22.81 -7.17
N MET A 280 -5.15 21.70 -6.77
CA MET A 280 -5.36 21.36 -5.36
C MET A 280 -4.03 21.18 -4.61
N VAL A 281 -3.09 20.44 -5.20
CA VAL A 281 -1.78 20.20 -4.58
C VAL A 281 -0.98 21.50 -4.45
N VAL A 282 -0.99 22.36 -5.48
CA VAL A 282 -0.32 23.67 -5.44
C VAL A 282 -0.93 24.55 -4.35
N ALA A 283 -2.25 24.59 -4.22
CA ALA A 283 -2.92 25.37 -3.19
C ALA A 283 -2.55 24.90 -1.76
N LEU A 284 -2.58 23.57 -1.51
CA LEU A 284 -2.16 22.99 -0.23
C LEU A 284 -0.66 23.25 0.05
N ALA A 285 0.19 23.08 -0.95
CA ALA A 285 1.63 23.33 -0.85
C ALA A 285 1.96 24.79 -0.57
N LYS A 286 1.25 25.73 -1.22
CA LYS A 286 1.37 27.17 -0.98
C LYS A 286 0.99 27.55 0.46
N GLN A 287 -0.09 26.96 0.98
CA GLN A 287 -0.49 27.16 2.37
C GLN A 287 0.59 26.61 3.33
N ALA A 288 1.11 25.40 3.08
CA ALA A 288 2.17 24.79 3.89
C ALA A 288 3.47 25.63 3.86
N ALA A 289 3.87 26.10 2.67
CA ALA A 289 5.03 26.97 2.50
C ALA A 289 4.90 28.28 3.29
N GLY A 290 3.73 28.92 3.21
CA GLY A 290 3.45 30.16 3.94
C GLY A 290 3.47 29.99 5.47
N LEU A 291 3.29 28.75 5.96
CA LEU A 291 3.33 28.42 7.40
C LEU A 291 4.66 27.79 7.83
N GLY A 292 5.60 27.56 6.92
CA GLY A 292 6.93 27.02 7.21
C GLY A 292 6.94 25.54 7.60
N ILE A 293 5.96 24.75 7.10
CA ILE A 293 5.89 23.29 7.27
C ILE A 293 6.08 22.59 5.93
N GLY A 294 6.45 21.30 5.95
CA GLY A 294 6.61 20.50 4.74
C GLY A 294 5.29 19.90 4.24
N LEU A 295 5.24 19.54 2.94
CA LEU A 295 4.18 18.77 2.35
C LEU A 295 4.77 17.66 1.46
N THR A 296 4.33 16.42 1.67
CA THR A 296 4.78 15.26 0.87
C THR A 296 3.58 14.60 0.19
N VAL A 297 3.67 14.39 -1.12
CA VAL A 297 2.69 13.59 -1.86
C VAL A 297 3.03 12.11 -1.67
N ASP A 298 2.09 11.33 -1.13
CA ASP A 298 2.26 9.90 -0.91
C ASP A 298 2.17 9.14 -2.24
N ALA A 299 2.91 8.02 -2.32
CA ALA A 299 2.78 7.07 -3.42
C ALA A 299 1.66 6.07 -3.12
N GLU A 300 0.87 5.80 -4.14
CA GLU A 300 -0.25 4.87 -4.10
C GLU A 300 -0.01 3.69 -5.06
N GLU A 301 -1.05 3.08 -5.62
CA GLU A 301 -0.90 1.93 -6.51
C GLU A 301 -0.06 2.28 -7.75
N THR A 302 0.64 1.28 -8.27
CA THR A 302 1.61 1.45 -9.38
C THR A 302 0.99 1.98 -10.66
N GLU A 303 -0.30 1.74 -10.88
CA GLU A 303 -1.07 2.23 -12.00
C GLU A 303 -1.21 3.76 -12.02
N ARG A 304 -1.17 4.38 -10.84
CA ARG A 304 -1.31 5.83 -10.67
C ARG A 304 0.02 6.58 -10.76
N LEU A 305 1.14 5.85 -10.84
CA LEU A 305 2.48 6.44 -10.75
C LEU A 305 2.72 7.49 -11.83
N ASP A 306 2.34 7.21 -13.09
CA ASP A 306 2.57 8.16 -14.19
C ASP A 306 1.84 9.49 -13.97
N MET A 307 0.54 9.43 -13.63
CA MET A 307 -0.24 10.63 -13.31
C MET A 307 0.27 11.35 -12.05
N SER A 308 0.68 10.58 -11.03
CA SER A 308 1.28 11.14 -9.82
C SER A 308 2.52 11.96 -10.13
N LEU A 309 3.41 11.45 -10.99
CA LEU A 309 4.61 12.16 -11.41
C LEU A 309 4.29 13.40 -12.27
N ASP A 310 3.23 13.37 -13.08
CA ASP A 310 2.76 14.54 -13.84
C ASP A 310 2.29 15.65 -12.89
N ILE A 311 1.44 15.31 -11.91
CA ILE A 311 0.94 16.24 -10.89
C ILE A 311 2.08 16.82 -10.04
N ILE A 312 2.96 15.95 -9.53
CA ILE A 312 4.12 16.35 -8.71
C ILE A 312 5.07 17.24 -9.51
N GLY A 313 5.33 16.87 -10.76
CA GLY A 313 6.20 17.64 -11.65
C GLY A 313 5.65 19.02 -11.98
N ALA A 314 4.35 19.12 -12.23
CA ALA A 314 3.67 20.37 -12.48
C ALA A 314 3.62 21.25 -11.20
N ALA A 315 3.26 20.67 -10.06
CA ALA A 315 3.25 21.37 -8.77
C ALA A 315 4.64 21.88 -8.37
N ALA A 316 5.68 21.07 -8.52
CA ALA A 316 7.04 21.49 -8.21
C ALA A 316 7.53 22.68 -9.05
N ARG A 317 7.00 22.85 -10.26
CA ARG A 317 7.32 23.98 -11.15
C ARG A 317 6.42 25.19 -10.97
N ALA A 318 5.41 25.11 -10.12
CA ALA A 318 4.53 26.23 -9.87
C ALA A 318 5.31 27.44 -9.35
N PRO A 319 5.17 28.64 -9.92
CA PRO A 319 5.90 29.84 -9.49
C PRO A 319 5.70 30.17 -8.02
N ASP A 320 4.51 29.92 -7.49
CA ASP A 320 4.16 30.15 -6.08
C ASP A 320 4.97 29.30 -5.10
N LEU A 321 5.62 28.24 -5.56
CA LEU A 321 6.45 27.35 -4.76
C LEU A 321 7.96 27.52 -5.03
N ALA A 322 8.35 28.53 -5.81
CA ALA A 322 9.75 28.76 -6.13
C ALA A 322 10.59 29.03 -4.87
N GLY A 323 11.75 28.35 -4.75
CA GLY A 323 12.65 28.52 -3.60
C GLY A 323 12.21 27.86 -2.29
N TRP A 324 11.11 27.09 -2.31
CA TRP A 324 10.66 26.35 -1.12
C TRP A 324 11.07 24.87 -1.20
N ASP A 325 11.93 24.42 -0.26
CA ASP A 325 12.44 23.06 -0.17
C ASP A 325 11.52 22.09 0.61
N GLY A 326 10.39 22.57 1.12
CA GLY A 326 9.45 21.76 1.90
C GLY A 326 8.55 20.83 1.08
N PHE A 327 8.63 20.86 -0.26
CA PHE A 327 7.87 19.99 -1.13
C PHE A 327 8.55 18.63 -1.29
N GLY A 328 7.77 17.55 -1.25
CA GLY A 328 8.29 16.20 -1.34
C GLY A 328 7.34 15.20 -1.96
N MET A 329 7.88 14.00 -2.21
CA MET A 329 7.14 12.86 -2.73
C MET A 329 7.58 11.56 -2.07
N ALA A 330 6.78 10.51 -2.18
CA ALA A 330 7.17 9.16 -1.82
C ALA A 330 7.53 8.34 -3.07
N ALA A 331 8.50 7.40 -2.91
CA ALA A 331 8.89 6.43 -3.93
C ALA A 331 8.89 5.03 -3.34
N GLN A 332 8.40 4.04 -4.08
CA GLN A 332 8.19 2.66 -3.61
C GLN A 332 9.19 1.69 -4.25
N ALA A 333 10.10 1.17 -3.43
CA ALA A 333 11.21 0.31 -3.89
C ALA A 333 10.78 -1.08 -4.39
N TYR A 334 9.57 -1.55 -4.03
CA TYR A 334 9.07 -2.82 -4.53
C TYR A 334 8.70 -2.78 -6.02
N GLY A 335 8.52 -1.58 -6.59
CA GLY A 335 8.22 -1.36 -7.98
C GLY A 335 9.48 -1.43 -8.86
N LYS A 336 9.38 -2.09 -10.00
CA LYS A 336 10.48 -2.20 -10.97
C LYS A 336 10.95 -0.84 -11.48
N ARG A 337 10.10 0.17 -11.42
CA ARG A 337 10.38 1.55 -11.84
C ARG A 337 11.10 2.41 -10.80
N ALA A 338 11.29 1.92 -9.55
CA ALA A 338 11.75 2.73 -8.42
C ALA A 338 13.07 3.49 -8.71
N GLY A 339 14.07 2.80 -9.26
CA GLY A 339 15.35 3.43 -9.60
C GLY A 339 15.24 4.59 -10.59
N ALA A 340 14.36 4.45 -11.59
CA ALA A 340 14.08 5.50 -12.58
C ALA A 340 13.23 6.65 -11.99
N VAL A 341 12.36 6.36 -11.01
CA VAL A 341 11.64 7.41 -10.25
C VAL A 341 12.62 8.27 -9.47
N ILE A 342 13.65 7.69 -8.85
CA ILE A 342 14.69 8.47 -8.17
C ILE A 342 15.49 9.34 -9.16
N ASP A 343 15.83 8.82 -10.35
CA ASP A 343 16.49 9.60 -11.39
C ASP A 343 15.63 10.78 -11.86
N TRP A 344 14.33 10.53 -12.06
CA TRP A 344 13.36 11.55 -12.41
C TRP A 344 13.22 12.63 -11.31
N ALA A 345 13.14 12.22 -10.04
CA ALA A 345 13.05 13.14 -8.92
C ALA A 345 14.31 14.02 -8.78
N GLN A 346 15.49 13.43 -8.99
CA GLN A 346 16.76 14.17 -9.02
C GLN A 346 16.78 15.22 -10.14
N ALA A 347 16.34 14.84 -11.35
CA ALA A 347 16.24 15.75 -12.48
C ALA A 347 15.24 16.88 -12.20
N LEU A 348 14.08 16.57 -11.56
CA LEU A 348 13.09 17.56 -11.15
C LEU A 348 13.66 18.54 -10.11
N GLY A 349 14.39 18.04 -9.11
CA GLY A 349 15.06 18.88 -8.10
C GLY A 349 16.08 19.82 -8.74
N ALA A 350 16.88 19.32 -9.70
CA ALA A 350 17.84 20.13 -10.45
C ALA A 350 17.15 21.23 -11.30
N ASP A 351 16.10 20.86 -12.03
CA ASP A 351 15.32 21.73 -12.90
C ASP A 351 14.65 22.87 -12.09
N THR A 352 14.09 22.54 -10.94
CA THR A 352 13.42 23.50 -10.05
C THR A 352 14.35 24.18 -9.06
N LYS A 353 15.66 23.89 -9.10
CA LYS A 353 16.71 24.44 -8.23
C LYS A 353 16.39 24.31 -6.73
N ARG A 354 15.90 23.12 -6.32
CA ARG A 354 15.55 22.81 -4.93
C ARG A 354 16.03 21.44 -4.50
N LYS A 355 16.13 21.19 -3.21
CA LYS A 355 16.25 19.87 -2.65
C LYS A 355 14.87 19.25 -2.48
N LEU A 356 14.47 18.38 -3.42
CA LEU A 356 13.19 17.69 -3.32
C LEU A 356 13.27 16.61 -2.23
N THR A 357 12.37 16.64 -1.26
CA THR A 357 12.26 15.57 -0.26
C THR A 357 11.72 14.31 -0.93
N VAL A 358 12.45 13.19 -0.84
CA VAL A 358 12.00 11.90 -1.36
C VAL A 358 11.94 10.89 -0.21
N ARG A 359 10.72 10.46 0.13
CA ARG A 359 10.48 9.36 1.06
C ARG A 359 10.59 8.03 0.34
N LEU A 360 11.66 7.29 0.59
CA LEU A 360 11.82 5.95 0.08
C LEU A 360 11.15 4.95 1.03
N VAL A 361 10.15 4.23 0.53
CA VAL A 361 9.45 3.14 1.22
C VAL A 361 9.65 1.83 0.47
N LYS A 362 9.36 0.68 1.09
CA LYS A 362 9.35 -0.60 0.36
C LYS A 362 8.14 -0.70 -0.55
N GLY A 363 6.95 -0.44 -0.04
CA GLY A 363 5.66 -0.43 -0.74
C GLY A 363 4.57 -1.10 0.09
N ALA A 364 3.33 -0.64 -0.05
CA ALA A 364 2.23 -1.03 0.82
C ALA A 364 1.09 -1.79 0.12
N TYR A 365 1.19 -2.01 -1.20
CA TYR A 365 0.09 -2.55 -2.02
C TYR A 365 0.47 -3.87 -2.71
N TRP A 366 1.51 -4.58 -2.24
CA TRP A 366 2.08 -5.74 -2.94
C TRP A 366 1.04 -6.81 -3.24
N ASP A 367 0.24 -7.21 -2.25
CA ASP A 367 -0.76 -8.28 -2.40
C ASP A 367 -1.85 -7.92 -3.42
N SER A 368 -2.39 -6.71 -3.33
CA SER A 368 -3.44 -6.23 -4.24
C SER A 368 -2.95 -6.08 -5.67
N GLU A 369 -1.72 -5.59 -5.88
CA GLU A 369 -1.15 -5.38 -7.20
C GLU A 369 -0.73 -6.68 -7.89
N ILE A 370 -0.17 -7.66 -7.14
CA ILE A 370 0.07 -9.01 -7.65
C ILE A 370 -1.26 -9.64 -8.07
N LYS A 371 -2.27 -9.61 -7.18
CA LYS A 371 -3.58 -10.17 -7.46
C LYS A 371 -4.26 -9.50 -8.65
N ARG A 372 -4.21 -8.19 -8.74
CA ARG A 372 -4.76 -7.43 -9.87
C ARG A 372 -4.12 -7.86 -11.19
N THR A 373 -2.80 -7.91 -11.24
CA THR A 373 -2.05 -8.34 -12.44
C THR A 373 -2.47 -9.74 -12.90
N GLN A 374 -2.70 -10.66 -11.94
CA GLN A 374 -3.17 -12.03 -12.23
C GLN A 374 -4.62 -12.05 -12.75
N VAL A 375 -5.52 -11.28 -12.12
CA VAL A 375 -6.95 -11.22 -12.50
C VAL A 375 -7.12 -10.56 -13.87
N GLU A 376 -6.37 -9.52 -14.15
CA GLU A 376 -6.41 -8.80 -15.42
C GLU A 376 -5.61 -9.51 -16.53
N GLY A 377 -4.90 -10.60 -16.22
CA GLY A 377 -4.13 -11.36 -17.20
C GLY A 377 -3.04 -10.54 -17.91
N LEU A 378 -2.39 -9.65 -17.16
CA LEU A 378 -1.36 -8.77 -17.72
C LEU A 378 -0.03 -9.52 -17.92
N PRO A 379 0.86 -9.07 -18.81
CA PRO A 379 2.00 -9.89 -19.26
C PRO A 379 3.04 -10.18 -18.19
N ASP A 380 3.27 -9.26 -17.24
CA ASP A 380 4.22 -9.41 -16.13
C ASP A 380 3.83 -8.49 -14.97
N TYR A 381 4.39 -8.74 -13.79
CA TYR A 381 4.16 -7.93 -12.60
C TYR A 381 4.92 -6.60 -12.68
N PRO A 382 4.31 -5.48 -12.23
CA PRO A 382 5.00 -4.20 -12.14
C PRO A 382 5.94 -4.14 -10.91
N LEU A 383 5.91 -5.14 -10.05
CA LEU A 383 6.60 -5.27 -8.78
C LEU A 383 7.59 -6.43 -8.80
N PHE A 384 8.53 -6.42 -7.85
CA PHE A 384 9.35 -7.58 -7.56
C PHE A 384 8.54 -8.65 -6.82
N THR A 385 8.72 -9.89 -7.25
CA THR A 385 8.00 -11.04 -6.65
C THR A 385 8.67 -11.56 -5.38
N ARG A 386 9.96 -11.24 -5.15
CA ARG A 386 10.70 -11.61 -3.95
C ARG A 386 10.91 -10.40 -3.03
N LYS A 387 10.72 -10.61 -1.72
CA LYS A 387 11.04 -9.56 -0.73
C LYS A 387 12.51 -9.14 -0.76
N SER A 388 13.45 -10.10 -0.92
CA SER A 388 14.88 -9.80 -1.05
C SER A 388 15.20 -8.94 -2.27
N ALA A 389 14.46 -9.08 -3.37
CA ALA A 389 14.57 -8.20 -4.53
C ALA A 389 14.12 -6.77 -4.22
N THR A 390 13.02 -6.61 -3.47
CA THR A 390 12.60 -5.31 -2.94
C THR A 390 13.67 -4.70 -2.02
N ASP A 391 14.30 -5.49 -1.16
CA ASP A 391 15.35 -5.01 -0.26
C ASP A 391 16.60 -4.56 -1.06
N VAL A 392 17.00 -5.29 -2.11
CA VAL A 392 18.07 -4.89 -3.05
C VAL A 392 17.70 -3.58 -3.74
N SER A 393 16.50 -3.47 -4.28
CA SER A 393 16.01 -2.25 -4.94
C SER A 393 16.02 -1.05 -3.98
N TYR A 394 15.56 -1.25 -2.74
CA TYR A 394 15.58 -0.21 -1.71
C TYR A 394 17.01 0.30 -1.45
N LEU A 395 17.97 -0.60 -1.27
CA LEU A 395 19.37 -0.23 -1.03
C LEU A 395 20.00 0.47 -2.24
N ALA A 396 19.72 -0.01 -3.45
CA ALA A 396 20.20 0.63 -4.67
C ALA A 396 19.64 2.06 -4.85
N CYS A 397 18.33 2.24 -4.62
CA CYS A 397 17.67 3.54 -4.62
C CYS A 397 18.25 4.46 -3.53
N ALA A 398 18.41 3.94 -2.32
CA ALA A 398 18.94 4.71 -1.20
C ALA A 398 20.36 5.21 -1.45
N LYS A 399 21.23 4.37 -2.00
CA LYS A 399 22.61 4.76 -2.39
C LYS A 399 22.60 5.87 -3.44
N LYS A 400 21.70 5.76 -4.43
CA LYS A 400 21.49 6.79 -5.45
C LYS A 400 21.02 8.11 -4.84
N MET A 401 20.05 8.07 -3.90
CA MET A 401 19.55 9.24 -3.20
C MET A 401 20.63 9.91 -2.35
N LEU A 402 21.45 9.14 -1.62
CA LEU A 402 22.58 9.68 -0.87
C LEU A 402 23.61 10.39 -1.74
N ALA A 403 23.78 9.94 -2.99
CA ALA A 403 24.72 10.57 -3.94
C ALA A 403 24.13 11.84 -4.61
N SER A 404 22.83 12.08 -4.52
CA SER A 404 22.15 13.19 -5.20
C SER A 404 22.27 14.51 -4.43
N PRO A 405 22.74 15.59 -5.05
CA PRO A 405 22.75 16.91 -4.42
C PRO A 405 21.39 17.59 -4.41
N ASN A 406 20.45 17.14 -5.24
CA ASN A 406 19.14 17.77 -5.46
C ASN A 406 18.02 17.07 -4.70
N LEU A 407 18.34 16.06 -3.88
CA LEU A 407 17.37 15.37 -3.05
C LEU A 407 17.67 15.55 -1.57
N TYR A 408 16.61 15.61 -0.77
CA TYR A 408 16.67 15.38 0.67
C TYR A 408 16.14 13.96 0.92
N PRO A 409 17.04 12.99 1.21
CA PRO A 409 16.63 11.60 1.40
C PRO A 409 15.85 11.40 2.70
N ALA A 410 14.71 10.71 2.62
CA ALA A 410 13.92 10.29 3.78
C ALA A 410 13.70 8.77 3.71
N PHE A 411 14.37 8.01 4.59
CA PHE A 411 14.43 6.57 4.54
C PHE A 411 13.43 5.93 5.49
N ALA A 412 12.31 5.45 4.97
CA ALA A 412 11.28 4.79 5.76
C ALA A 412 11.56 3.28 5.84
N THR A 413 11.93 2.81 7.04
CA THR A 413 12.24 1.39 7.28
C THR A 413 12.12 1.05 8.76
N HIS A 414 11.82 -0.23 9.08
CA HIS A 414 11.87 -0.79 10.43
C HIS A 414 12.89 -1.93 10.53
N ASN A 415 13.72 -2.11 9.49
CA ASN A 415 14.69 -3.19 9.40
C ASN A 415 16.07 -2.71 9.87
N ALA A 416 16.60 -3.30 10.95
CA ALA A 416 17.87 -2.92 11.57
C ALA A 416 19.06 -3.02 10.60
N LEU A 417 19.10 -4.06 9.75
CA LEU A 417 20.16 -4.23 8.75
C LEU A 417 20.13 -3.08 7.72
N THR A 418 18.94 -2.70 7.25
CA THR A 418 18.77 -1.57 6.32
C THR A 418 19.24 -0.27 6.96
N VAL A 419 18.83 0.00 8.22
CA VAL A 419 19.25 1.19 8.97
C VAL A 419 20.76 1.23 9.14
N ALA A 420 21.38 0.11 9.55
CA ALA A 420 22.83 0.00 9.71
C ALA A 420 23.58 0.23 8.39
N THR A 421 23.07 -0.30 7.28
CA THR A 421 23.65 -0.11 5.94
C THR A 421 23.61 1.36 5.52
N LEU A 422 22.47 2.03 5.72
CA LEU A 422 22.32 3.45 5.39
C LEU A 422 23.24 4.34 6.25
N ALA A 423 23.34 4.05 7.54
CA ALA A 423 24.23 4.77 8.45
C ALA A 423 25.69 4.56 8.08
N GLU A 424 26.10 3.37 7.64
CA GLU A 424 27.45 3.09 7.14
C GLU A 424 27.77 3.91 5.87
N TRP A 425 26.86 3.92 4.89
CA TRP A 425 27.05 4.68 3.65
C TRP A 425 27.02 6.19 3.85
N ALA A 426 26.23 6.67 4.82
CA ALA A 426 26.14 8.08 5.13
C ALA A 426 27.37 8.61 5.90
N GLY A 427 28.06 7.75 6.67
CA GLY A 427 29.16 8.18 7.51
C GLY A 427 28.72 9.27 8.50
N ASP A 428 29.42 10.41 8.48
CA ASP A 428 29.12 11.56 9.34
C ASP A 428 28.01 12.49 8.80
N ARG A 429 27.48 12.21 7.63
CA ARG A 429 26.39 13.00 7.06
C ARG A 429 25.13 12.89 7.90
N ARG A 430 24.41 14.02 8.03
CA ARG A 430 23.12 14.14 8.72
C ARG A 430 22.11 14.94 7.90
N ASP A 431 22.39 15.21 6.63
CA ASP A 431 21.52 15.92 5.69
C ASP A 431 20.50 14.98 5.02
N PHE A 432 19.94 14.06 5.81
CA PHE A 432 18.87 13.12 5.49
C PHE A 432 18.11 12.78 6.77
N GLU A 433 16.98 12.09 6.64
CA GLU A 433 16.23 11.60 7.80
C GLU A 433 15.86 10.13 7.65
N PHE A 434 15.71 9.46 8.78
CA PHE A 434 14.96 8.22 8.85
C PHE A 434 13.47 8.50 9.04
N GLN A 435 12.63 7.55 8.65
CA GLN A 435 11.20 7.61 8.94
C GLN A 435 10.70 6.29 9.52
N ARG A 436 9.76 6.39 10.46
CA ARG A 436 9.06 5.26 11.06
C ARG A 436 7.56 5.46 11.02
N LEU A 437 6.80 4.39 11.08
CA LEU A 437 5.37 4.48 11.34
C LEU A 437 5.12 4.75 12.81
N HIS A 438 4.12 5.57 13.12
CA HIS A 438 3.68 5.72 14.51
C HIS A 438 3.28 4.36 15.10
N GLY A 439 3.68 4.09 16.34
CA GLY A 439 3.49 2.80 17.00
C GLY A 439 4.46 1.68 16.57
N MET A 440 5.43 1.98 15.70
CA MET A 440 6.44 1.01 15.25
C MET A 440 7.86 1.57 15.32
N GLY A 441 8.84 0.70 15.57
CA GLY A 441 10.25 1.03 15.47
C GLY A 441 10.79 1.98 16.55
N GLU A 442 10.10 2.18 17.65
CA GLU A 442 10.50 3.10 18.73
C GLU A 442 11.89 2.76 19.27
N GLY A 443 12.12 1.55 19.72
CA GLY A 443 13.42 1.10 20.24
C GLY A 443 14.55 1.15 19.21
N LEU A 444 14.25 1.06 17.91
CA LEU A 444 15.24 1.14 16.85
C LEU A 444 15.81 2.57 16.71
N TYR A 445 14.98 3.58 16.84
CA TYR A 445 15.35 4.95 16.54
C TYR A 445 15.66 5.81 17.77
N GLU A 446 15.24 5.39 18.97
CA GLU A 446 15.42 6.18 20.18
C GLU A 446 16.90 6.53 20.41
N ARG A 447 17.78 5.53 20.39
CA ARG A 447 19.21 5.71 20.56
C ARG A 447 19.84 6.49 19.39
N MET A 448 19.44 6.19 18.16
CA MET A 448 19.96 6.90 16.98
C MET A 448 19.65 8.39 17.00
N VAL A 449 18.45 8.76 17.44
CA VAL A 449 18.04 10.16 17.53
C VAL A 449 18.68 10.84 18.74
N ARG A 450 18.58 10.23 19.93
CA ARG A 450 18.99 10.88 21.16
C ARG A 450 20.50 10.93 21.38
N GLU A 451 21.22 9.89 20.93
CA GLU A 451 22.67 9.76 21.19
C GLU A 451 23.52 9.98 19.94
N GLN A 452 23.03 9.63 18.73
CA GLN A 452 23.83 9.67 17.51
C GLN A 452 23.48 10.83 16.57
N GLY A 453 22.51 11.68 16.94
CA GLY A 453 22.16 12.91 16.22
C GLY A 453 21.51 12.69 14.86
N TYR A 454 20.89 11.52 14.61
CA TYR A 454 20.10 11.31 13.42
C TYR A 454 18.72 11.96 13.53
N HIS A 455 18.22 12.46 12.42
CA HIS A 455 16.83 12.90 12.33
C HIS A 455 15.91 11.71 12.07
N CYS A 456 14.78 11.65 12.75
CA CYS A 456 13.75 10.65 12.50
C CYS A 456 12.37 11.31 12.55
N ARG A 457 11.58 11.03 11.51
CA ARG A 457 10.20 11.49 11.36
C ARG A 457 9.23 10.34 11.57
N SER A 458 8.22 10.55 12.40
CA SER A 458 7.09 9.64 12.54
C SER A 458 6.05 9.92 11.46
N TYR A 459 5.71 8.93 10.64
CA TYR A 459 4.51 8.97 9.81
C TYR A 459 3.32 8.75 10.74
N ALA A 460 2.51 9.78 10.87
CA ALA A 460 1.53 9.96 11.94
C ALA A 460 0.09 10.02 11.39
N PRO A 461 -0.61 8.88 11.30
CA PRO A 461 -2.00 8.87 10.86
C PRO A 461 -2.90 9.61 11.84
N VAL A 462 -3.83 10.39 11.29
CA VAL A 462 -4.79 11.20 12.04
C VAL A 462 -6.20 10.97 11.47
N GLY A 463 -7.13 10.54 12.31
CA GLY A 463 -8.50 10.34 11.87
C GLY A 463 -9.32 9.38 12.73
N GLY A 464 -10.62 9.35 12.46
CA GLY A 464 -11.58 8.52 13.15
C GLY A 464 -11.70 7.11 12.59
N HIS A 465 -12.52 6.28 13.23
CA HIS A 465 -12.68 4.86 12.86
C HIS A 465 -13.12 4.62 11.41
N ARG A 466 -13.84 5.54 10.80
CA ARG A 466 -14.39 5.38 9.44
C ARG A 466 -13.30 5.28 8.37
N ASP A 467 -12.24 6.06 8.52
CA ASP A 467 -11.18 6.20 7.51
C ASP A 467 -9.95 5.35 7.86
N LEU A 468 -10.02 4.63 9.00
CA LEU A 468 -8.92 3.87 9.56
C LEU A 468 -8.72 2.49 8.90
N LEU A 469 -9.77 1.90 8.30
CA LEU A 469 -9.77 0.51 7.86
C LEU A 469 -8.65 0.18 6.88
N ALA A 470 -8.58 0.91 5.78
CA ALA A 470 -7.59 0.63 4.73
C ALA A 470 -6.15 0.75 5.27
N TYR A 471 -5.91 1.72 6.14
CA TYR A 471 -4.62 1.90 6.81
C TYR A 471 -4.28 0.73 7.74
N LEU A 472 -5.22 0.33 8.61
CA LEU A 472 -5.01 -0.78 9.57
C LEU A 472 -4.78 -2.11 8.88
N VAL A 473 -5.56 -2.43 7.85
CA VAL A 473 -5.41 -3.68 7.10
C VAL A 473 -4.00 -3.79 6.53
N ARG A 474 -3.49 -2.73 5.89
CA ARG A 474 -2.11 -2.72 5.38
C ARG A 474 -1.06 -2.89 6.48
N ARG A 475 -1.25 -2.25 7.65
CA ARG A 475 -0.33 -2.40 8.80
C ARG A 475 -0.36 -3.81 9.37
N LEU A 476 -1.52 -4.40 9.49
CA LEU A 476 -1.67 -5.76 9.98
C LEU A 476 -1.06 -6.79 9.01
N LEU A 477 -1.27 -6.63 7.71
CA LEU A 477 -0.64 -7.48 6.69
C LEU A 477 0.89 -7.33 6.70
N GLU A 478 1.41 -6.10 6.80
CA GLU A 478 2.85 -5.84 6.87
C GLU A 478 3.49 -6.49 8.10
N ASN A 479 2.88 -6.36 9.27
CA ASN A 479 3.41 -6.92 10.52
C ASN A 479 3.20 -8.44 10.61
N GLY A 480 2.14 -8.97 10.01
CA GLY A 480 1.81 -10.40 10.01
C GLY A 480 2.55 -11.22 8.96
N ALA A 481 3.16 -10.59 7.97
CA ALA A 481 3.91 -11.33 6.95
C ALA A 481 5.12 -12.05 7.56
N ASN A 482 5.26 -13.35 7.33
CA ASN A 482 6.40 -14.17 7.81
C ASN A 482 7.77 -13.60 7.39
N SER A 483 7.81 -12.85 6.30
CA SER A 483 9.00 -12.18 5.79
C SER A 483 9.26 -10.80 6.40
N SER A 484 8.35 -10.27 7.22
CA SER A 484 8.51 -8.99 7.92
C SER A 484 9.65 -9.09 8.94
N PHE A 485 10.50 -8.06 8.99
CA PHE A 485 11.57 -8.00 9.99
C PHE A 485 11.02 -7.99 11.43
N VAL A 486 9.92 -7.29 11.67
CA VAL A 486 9.27 -7.23 12.98
C VAL A 486 8.74 -8.60 13.39
N HIS A 487 8.13 -9.34 12.47
CA HIS A 487 7.67 -10.70 12.72
C HIS A 487 8.83 -11.65 13.00
N GLN A 488 9.86 -11.62 12.15
CA GLN A 488 11.05 -12.47 12.32
C GLN A 488 11.82 -12.17 13.61
N LEU A 489 11.90 -10.90 14.02
CA LEU A 489 12.52 -10.50 15.29
C LEU A 489 11.78 -11.08 16.52
N ALA A 490 10.46 -11.22 16.41
CA ALA A 490 9.61 -11.78 17.46
C ALA A 490 9.61 -13.33 17.49
N ASP A 491 10.06 -13.98 16.43
CA ASP A 491 10.11 -15.44 16.35
C ASP A 491 11.41 -15.97 16.97
N ALA A 492 11.29 -16.70 18.07
CA ALA A 492 12.44 -17.29 18.78
C ALA A 492 13.22 -18.33 17.94
N ASN A 493 12.63 -18.85 16.86
CA ASN A 493 13.29 -19.81 15.97
C ASN A 493 14.13 -19.11 14.88
N VAL A 494 14.03 -17.81 14.71
CA VAL A 494 14.81 -17.04 13.73
C VAL A 494 16.12 -16.58 14.37
N SER A 495 17.23 -17.02 13.82
CA SER A 495 18.56 -16.64 14.29
C SER A 495 18.90 -15.20 13.91
N ASP A 496 19.84 -14.58 14.66
CA ASP A 496 20.38 -13.27 14.29
C ASP A 496 21.06 -13.29 12.92
N ALA A 497 21.66 -14.41 12.53
CA ALA A 497 22.26 -14.60 11.22
C ALA A 497 21.21 -14.52 10.09
N ASP A 498 20.01 -15.08 10.31
CA ASP A 498 18.90 -15.02 9.34
C ASP A 498 18.33 -13.59 9.23
N LEU A 499 18.19 -12.89 10.38
CA LEU A 499 17.75 -11.50 10.45
C LEU A 499 18.73 -10.56 9.72
N LEU A 500 20.02 -10.84 9.80
CA LEU A 500 21.11 -10.04 9.23
C LEU A 500 21.61 -10.56 7.88
N ALA A 501 20.93 -11.51 7.26
CA ALA A 501 21.33 -12.02 5.97
C ALA A 501 21.23 -10.94 4.88
N ASP A 502 22.36 -10.66 4.23
CA ASP A 502 22.50 -9.67 3.16
C ASP A 502 21.53 -9.97 2.00
N PRO A 503 20.62 -9.05 1.64
CA PRO A 503 19.63 -9.28 0.60
C PRO A 503 20.26 -9.53 -0.78
N ALA A 504 21.41 -8.91 -1.08
CA ALA A 504 22.12 -9.15 -2.33
C ALA A 504 22.68 -10.58 -2.38
N MET A 505 23.20 -11.08 -1.26
CA MET A 505 23.67 -12.46 -1.17
C MET A 505 22.51 -13.47 -1.23
N LYS A 506 21.37 -13.16 -0.62
CA LYS A 506 20.13 -13.98 -0.74
C LYS A 506 19.71 -14.12 -2.22
N ILE A 507 19.73 -13.04 -2.99
CA ILE A 507 19.40 -13.09 -4.42
C ILE A 507 20.43 -13.90 -5.19
N LEU A 508 21.72 -13.71 -4.93
CA LEU A 508 22.79 -14.45 -5.62
C LEU A 508 22.73 -15.96 -5.33
N SER A 509 22.35 -16.37 -4.13
CA SER A 509 22.27 -17.79 -3.75
C SER A 509 21.14 -18.56 -4.44
N VAL A 510 20.05 -17.88 -4.79
CA VAL A 510 18.91 -18.49 -5.50
C VAL A 510 18.90 -18.21 -7.02
N GLY A 511 19.91 -17.49 -7.49
CA GLY A 511 19.94 -16.90 -8.84
C GLY A 511 19.05 -15.65 -8.92
N VAL A 512 19.31 -14.81 -9.91
CA VAL A 512 18.52 -13.61 -10.17
C VAL A 512 17.21 -14.01 -10.86
N THR A 513 16.29 -14.62 -10.10
CA THR A 513 15.04 -15.20 -10.63
C THR A 513 13.81 -14.73 -9.86
N PRO A 514 12.63 -14.63 -10.52
CA PRO A 514 11.36 -14.40 -9.83
C PRO A 514 11.04 -15.48 -8.79
N HIS A 515 10.05 -15.24 -7.95
CA HIS A 515 9.62 -16.20 -6.94
C HIS A 515 8.98 -17.43 -7.60
N PRO A 516 9.44 -18.67 -7.30
CA PRO A 516 8.99 -19.87 -8.02
C PRO A 516 7.51 -20.21 -7.82
N SER A 517 6.91 -19.76 -6.70
CA SER A 517 5.49 -19.97 -6.42
C SER A 517 4.59 -18.83 -6.92
N ILE A 518 5.13 -17.87 -7.65
CA ILE A 518 4.38 -16.77 -8.26
C ILE A 518 4.66 -16.82 -9.76
N PRO A 519 3.92 -17.69 -10.51
CA PRO A 519 4.07 -17.78 -11.95
C PRO A 519 3.62 -16.49 -12.63
N LEU A 520 4.05 -16.25 -13.86
CA LEU A 520 3.49 -15.18 -14.67
C LEU A 520 1.98 -15.35 -14.83
N PRO A 521 1.20 -14.28 -15.01
CA PRO A 521 -0.26 -14.38 -15.16
C PRO A 521 -0.70 -15.36 -16.25
N ALA A 522 0.02 -15.42 -17.37
CA ALA A 522 -0.27 -16.38 -18.45
C ALA A 522 -0.16 -17.84 -18.00
N ASP A 523 0.76 -18.14 -17.07
CA ASP A 523 1.10 -19.49 -16.63
C ASP A 523 0.37 -19.93 -15.35
N LEU A 524 -0.65 -19.18 -14.92
CA LEU A 524 -1.32 -19.35 -13.63
C LEU A 524 -1.95 -20.74 -13.46
N TYR A 525 -2.40 -21.34 -14.56
CA TYR A 525 -3.04 -22.65 -14.59
C TYR A 525 -2.10 -23.76 -15.11
N GLY A 526 -0.80 -23.48 -15.19
CA GLY A 526 0.22 -24.43 -15.65
C GLY A 526 -0.04 -24.91 -17.09
N ALA A 527 0.18 -26.20 -17.32
CA ALA A 527 0.02 -26.80 -18.65
C ALA A 527 -1.45 -27.06 -19.06
N GLU A 528 -2.40 -26.93 -18.13
CA GLU A 528 -3.79 -27.25 -18.41
C GLU A 528 -4.47 -26.23 -19.33
N ARG A 529 -4.19 -24.95 -19.11
CA ARG A 529 -4.70 -23.85 -19.94
C ARG A 529 -3.89 -22.58 -19.75
N VAL A 530 -3.85 -21.74 -20.75
CA VAL A 530 -3.33 -20.36 -20.65
C VAL A 530 -4.41 -19.48 -20.00
N ASN A 531 -3.99 -18.56 -19.11
CA ASN A 531 -4.90 -17.56 -18.57
C ASN A 531 -5.29 -16.54 -19.66
N SER A 532 -6.46 -15.94 -19.53
CA SER A 532 -6.91 -14.87 -20.44
C SER A 532 -5.95 -13.69 -20.42
N ALA A 533 -5.56 -13.21 -21.58
CA ALA A 533 -4.76 -12.00 -21.71
C ALA A 533 -5.65 -10.77 -21.62
N GLY A 534 -5.28 -9.81 -20.77
CA GLY A 534 -5.96 -8.54 -20.61
C GLY A 534 -5.19 -7.36 -21.20
N LEU A 535 -5.78 -6.17 -21.11
CA LEU A 535 -5.20 -4.91 -21.54
C LEU A 535 -4.92 -4.03 -20.32
N ASP A 536 -3.73 -3.45 -20.24
CA ASP A 536 -3.39 -2.52 -19.16
C ASP A 536 -3.91 -1.12 -19.48
N LEU A 537 -5.15 -0.82 -19.09
CA LEU A 537 -5.75 0.50 -19.29
C LEU A 537 -5.14 1.59 -18.40
N ALA A 538 -4.28 1.21 -17.47
CA ALA A 538 -3.48 2.15 -16.68
C ALA A 538 -2.17 2.55 -17.40
N ASP A 539 -1.74 1.80 -18.41
CA ASP A 539 -0.65 2.19 -19.31
C ASP A 539 -1.19 3.18 -20.34
N ALA A 540 -0.76 4.45 -20.22
CA ALA A 540 -1.22 5.52 -21.10
C ALA A 540 -0.96 5.24 -22.58
N GLN A 541 0.15 4.58 -22.93
CA GLN A 541 0.49 4.23 -24.32
C GLN A 541 -0.43 3.13 -24.87
N GLN A 542 -0.73 2.11 -24.05
CA GLN A 542 -1.69 1.08 -24.41
C GLN A 542 -3.10 1.67 -24.58
N LEU A 543 -3.53 2.49 -23.63
CA LEU A 543 -4.85 3.15 -23.70
C LEU A 543 -4.96 4.04 -24.94
N GLU A 544 -3.96 4.85 -25.25
CA GLU A 544 -3.93 5.70 -26.44
C GLU A 544 -3.99 4.86 -27.72
N ALA A 545 -3.24 3.77 -27.80
CA ALA A 545 -3.26 2.87 -28.95
C ALA A 545 -4.65 2.23 -29.15
N ILE A 546 -5.31 1.80 -28.07
CA ILE A 546 -6.67 1.24 -28.11
C ILE A 546 -7.67 2.30 -28.57
N VAL A 547 -7.67 3.48 -27.97
CA VAL A 547 -8.56 4.57 -28.36
C VAL A 547 -8.36 4.94 -29.83
N HIS A 548 -7.10 5.03 -30.28
CA HIS A 548 -6.80 5.30 -31.68
C HIS A 548 -7.29 4.19 -32.62
N ALA A 549 -7.14 2.91 -32.26
CA ALA A 549 -7.67 1.80 -33.04
C ALA A 549 -9.20 1.85 -33.13
N MET A 550 -9.88 2.12 -32.02
CA MET A 550 -11.35 2.24 -31.96
C MET A 550 -11.89 3.41 -32.80
N THR A 551 -11.17 4.55 -32.87
CA THR A 551 -11.59 5.69 -33.68
C THR A 551 -11.53 5.43 -35.19
N LYS A 552 -10.80 4.40 -35.64
CA LYS A 552 -10.73 3.98 -37.03
C LYS A 552 -11.87 3.07 -37.48
N VAL A 553 -12.62 2.52 -36.50
CA VAL A 553 -13.73 1.62 -36.80
C VAL A 553 -14.91 2.45 -37.36
N PRO A 554 -15.45 2.08 -38.53
CA PRO A 554 -16.60 2.79 -39.09
C PRO A 554 -17.81 2.69 -38.16
N SER A 555 -18.62 3.75 -38.13
CA SER A 555 -19.88 3.71 -37.39
C SER A 555 -20.75 2.55 -37.85
N VAL A 556 -21.07 1.65 -36.93
CA VAL A 556 -21.89 0.47 -37.18
C VAL A 556 -23.37 0.84 -37.02
N LYS A 557 -24.16 0.57 -38.05
CA LYS A 557 -25.59 0.70 -37.94
C LYS A 557 -26.17 -0.41 -37.10
N LEU A 558 -26.66 -0.08 -35.92
CA LEU A 558 -27.30 -1.08 -35.06
C LEU A 558 -28.47 -1.76 -35.78
N PRO A 559 -28.58 -3.07 -35.70
CA PRO A 559 -29.75 -3.77 -36.26
C PRO A 559 -31.02 -3.33 -35.51
N PRO A 560 -32.18 -3.38 -36.16
CA PRO A 560 -33.45 -3.11 -35.49
C PRO A 560 -33.69 -4.13 -34.34
N ALA A 561 -34.35 -3.65 -33.28
CA ALA A 561 -34.71 -4.53 -32.16
C ALA A 561 -35.50 -5.76 -32.63
N SER A 562 -35.10 -6.91 -32.14
CA SER A 562 -35.79 -8.18 -32.47
C SER A 562 -37.21 -8.17 -31.89
N THR A 563 -38.18 -8.61 -32.70
CA THR A 563 -39.53 -8.80 -32.20
C THR A 563 -39.64 -10.09 -31.37
N PRO A 564 -40.61 -10.23 -30.44
CA PRO A 564 -40.83 -11.44 -29.69
C PRO A 564 -41.03 -12.68 -30.61
N ALA A 565 -41.68 -12.49 -31.75
CA ALA A 565 -41.86 -13.56 -32.74
C ALA A 565 -40.54 -14.00 -33.42
N ALA A 566 -39.63 -13.04 -33.70
CA ALA A 566 -38.31 -13.35 -34.23
C ALA A 566 -37.45 -14.10 -33.20
N VAL A 567 -37.52 -13.72 -31.94
CA VAL A 567 -36.83 -14.43 -30.83
C VAL A 567 -37.38 -15.85 -30.68
N ALA A 568 -38.70 -16.02 -30.63
CA ALA A 568 -39.31 -17.35 -30.55
C ALA A 568 -38.93 -18.25 -31.73
N LYS A 569 -38.89 -17.70 -32.96
CA LYS A 569 -38.43 -18.43 -34.15
C LYS A 569 -36.95 -18.84 -34.01
N ALA A 570 -36.07 -17.94 -33.55
CA ALA A 570 -34.65 -18.24 -33.39
C ALA A 570 -34.43 -19.37 -32.34
N ILE A 571 -35.16 -19.31 -31.21
CA ILE A 571 -35.14 -20.36 -30.19
C ILE A 571 -35.60 -21.70 -30.78
N GLY A 572 -36.68 -21.70 -31.57
CA GLY A 572 -37.19 -22.92 -32.25
C GLY A 572 -36.16 -23.51 -33.22
N VAL A 573 -35.47 -22.69 -34.00
CA VAL A 573 -34.40 -23.14 -34.91
C VAL A 573 -33.23 -23.74 -34.12
N ALA A 574 -32.78 -23.06 -33.04
CA ALA A 574 -31.71 -23.55 -32.20
C ALA A 574 -32.06 -24.89 -31.53
N HIS A 575 -33.30 -25.03 -31.04
CA HIS A 575 -33.77 -26.25 -30.43
C HIS A 575 -33.85 -27.42 -31.44
N ALA A 576 -34.31 -27.16 -32.66
CA ALA A 576 -34.35 -28.14 -33.72
C ALA A 576 -32.94 -28.59 -34.19
N ALA A 577 -31.94 -27.71 -34.13
CA ALA A 577 -30.56 -28.02 -34.48
C ALA A 577 -29.80 -28.77 -33.35
N PHE A 578 -30.29 -28.72 -32.11
CA PHE A 578 -29.60 -29.29 -30.95
C PHE A 578 -29.24 -30.77 -31.08
N PRO A 579 -30.13 -31.71 -31.53
CA PRO A 579 -29.78 -33.14 -31.61
C PRO A 579 -28.60 -33.42 -32.53
N ALA A 580 -28.50 -32.71 -33.67
CA ALA A 580 -27.38 -32.84 -34.59
C ALA A 580 -26.09 -32.29 -34.02
N TRP A 581 -26.18 -31.14 -33.32
CA TRP A 581 -25.06 -30.56 -32.64
C TRP A 581 -24.56 -31.40 -31.47
N ASP A 582 -25.46 -31.96 -30.68
CA ASP A 582 -25.13 -32.85 -29.56
C ASP A 582 -24.43 -34.14 -30.02
N ALA A 583 -24.83 -34.68 -31.16
CA ALA A 583 -24.19 -35.83 -31.79
C ALA A 583 -22.83 -35.49 -32.44
N THR A 584 -22.48 -34.21 -32.59
CA THR A 584 -21.20 -33.78 -33.17
C THR A 584 -20.05 -34.15 -32.21
N PRO A 585 -18.93 -34.74 -32.71
CA PRO A 585 -17.78 -35.07 -31.88
C PRO A 585 -17.33 -33.91 -31.00
N VAL A 586 -16.99 -34.17 -29.74
CA VAL A 586 -16.58 -33.14 -28.75
C VAL A 586 -15.44 -32.29 -29.30
N ALA A 587 -14.45 -32.90 -29.95
CA ALA A 587 -13.32 -32.17 -30.54
C ALA A 587 -13.75 -31.12 -31.59
N ALA A 588 -14.77 -31.42 -32.41
CA ALA A 588 -15.28 -30.48 -33.40
C ALA A 588 -16.07 -29.34 -32.77
N ARG A 589 -16.81 -29.63 -31.68
CA ARG A 589 -17.51 -28.61 -30.90
C ARG A 589 -16.52 -27.68 -30.16
N ALA A 590 -15.45 -28.25 -29.58
CA ALA A 590 -14.37 -27.51 -28.95
C ALA A 590 -13.64 -26.60 -29.95
N ALA A 591 -13.27 -27.12 -31.12
CA ALA A 591 -12.64 -26.36 -32.20
C ALA A 591 -13.48 -25.17 -32.70
N ALA A 592 -14.82 -25.29 -32.66
CA ALA A 592 -15.69 -24.15 -32.99
C ALA A 592 -15.60 -23.00 -31.96
N LEU A 593 -15.48 -23.32 -30.67
CA LEU A 593 -15.31 -22.33 -29.60
C LEU A 593 -13.90 -21.72 -29.64
N GLU A 594 -12.87 -22.51 -29.88
CA GLU A 594 -11.50 -22.04 -30.06
C GLU A 594 -11.41 -21.05 -31.22
N ARG A 595 -12.02 -21.42 -32.39
CA ARG A 595 -12.09 -20.51 -33.53
C ARG A 595 -12.87 -19.23 -33.23
N LEU A 596 -13.94 -19.30 -32.44
CA LEU A 596 -14.66 -18.11 -32.00
C LEU A 596 -13.75 -17.19 -31.18
N ALA A 597 -12.97 -17.74 -30.23
CA ALA A 597 -12.01 -17.00 -29.45
C ALA A 597 -10.95 -16.30 -30.33
N ASP A 598 -10.38 -17.01 -31.31
CA ASP A 598 -9.42 -16.44 -32.27
C ASP A 598 -10.03 -15.30 -33.08
N LEU A 599 -11.29 -15.44 -33.52
CA LEU A 599 -12.00 -14.39 -34.26
C LEU A 599 -12.30 -13.17 -33.37
N MET A 600 -12.65 -13.38 -32.10
CA MET A 600 -12.85 -12.29 -31.15
C MET A 600 -11.54 -11.51 -30.91
N GLU A 601 -10.42 -12.20 -30.77
CA GLU A 601 -9.11 -11.54 -30.65
C GLU A 601 -8.72 -10.78 -31.91
N ALA A 602 -8.93 -11.37 -33.10
CA ALA A 602 -8.63 -10.73 -34.38
C ALA A 602 -9.48 -9.47 -34.64
N GLN A 603 -10.70 -9.43 -34.11
CA GLN A 603 -11.66 -8.32 -34.25
C GLN A 603 -11.84 -7.52 -32.98
N ARG A 604 -10.93 -7.66 -32.00
CA ARG A 604 -11.04 -7.06 -30.67
C ARG A 604 -11.35 -5.56 -30.72
N ASP A 605 -10.59 -4.82 -31.49
CA ASP A 605 -10.72 -3.36 -31.54
C ASP A 605 -12.07 -2.91 -32.11
N GLU A 606 -12.58 -3.65 -33.12
CA GLU A 606 -13.92 -3.43 -33.68
C GLU A 606 -15.02 -3.76 -32.66
N LEU A 607 -14.91 -4.91 -32.00
CA LEU A 607 -15.86 -5.32 -30.95
C LEU A 607 -15.87 -4.34 -29.77
N MET A 608 -14.70 -3.86 -29.36
CA MET A 608 -14.60 -2.84 -28.31
C MET A 608 -15.24 -1.52 -28.76
N ALA A 609 -14.99 -1.07 -29.98
CA ALA A 609 -15.59 0.14 -30.52
C ALA A 609 -17.14 0.07 -30.63
N LEU A 610 -17.67 -1.14 -30.80
CA LEU A 610 -19.13 -1.36 -30.79
C LEU A 610 -19.74 -1.29 -29.39
N CYS A 611 -18.95 -1.57 -28.35
CA CYS A 611 -19.41 -1.54 -26.95
C CYS A 611 -19.36 -0.12 -26.34
N VAL A 612 -18.53 0.78 -26.89
CA VAL A 612 -18.34 2.16 -26.45
C VAL A 612 -19.17 3.12 -27.29
#